data_6c7c06a8c16029c4895c6f83d1071d8f
#
_entry.id   6c7c06a8c16029c4895c6f83d1071d8f
#
_cell.length_a   1.000
_cell.length_b   1.000
_cell.length_c   1.000
_cell.angle_alpha   90.00
_cell.angle_beta   90.00
_cell.angle_gamma   90.00
#
_symmetry.space_group_name_H-M   'P 1'
#
loop_
_entity.id
_entity.type
_entity.pdbx_description
1 polymer ?
#
loop_
_entity_poly.entity_id
_entity_poly.type
_entity_poly.pdbx_seq_one_letter_code
_entity_poly.pdbx_strand_id
1 'polypeptide(L)'
;PSNHTVRDLIDSGDTILSISGIFSGTLSWLFLQFDGSVPFTELVDQAWQQGLTEPDPRDDLSGKDVMRKLVILAREAGYNIEPDQVRVESLVPAHCEGGSIDHFFENGDELNEQMVQRLEAAREMGLVLRYVARFDANGKARVGVEAVREDHPLAALLPCDNVFAIESRWYR
;
A
#
# COMPACT_ATOMS: atom_id res chain seq x y z
N PRO A 1 6.57 5.87 -15.77
CA PRO A 1 7.58 4.83 -16.00
C PRO A 1 7.02 3.41 -15.87
N SER A 2 6.22 3.15 -14.80
CA SER A 2 5.69 1.81 -14.53
C SER A 2 4.78 1.28 -15.64
N ASN A 3 3.92 2.13 -16.20
CA ASN A 3 3.01 1.72 -17.26
C ASN A 3 3.74 1.32 -18.55
N HIS A 4 4.87 1.96 -18.85
CA HIS A 4 5.68 1.60 -20.00
C HIS A 4 6.29 0.21 -19.87
N THR A 5 6.78 -0.16 -18.68
CA THR A 5 7.39 -1.48 -18.46
C THR A 5 6.35 -2.60 -18.67
N VAL A 6 5.13 -2.45 -18.15
CA VAL A 6 4.05 -3.42 -18.34
C VAL A 6 3.70 -3.56 -19.81
N ARG A 7 3.52 -2.45 -20.52
CA ARG A 7 3.20 -2.43 -21.94
C ARG A 7 4.31 -3.06 -22.78
N ASP A 8 5.56 -2.76 -22.46
CA ASP A 8 6.71 -3.31 -23.20
C ASP A 8 6.76 -4.84 -23.08
N LEU A 9 6.49 -5.41 -21.91
CA LEU A 9 6.44 -6.85 -21.72
C LEU A 9 5.32 -7.48 -22.55
N ILE A 10 4.13 -6.90 -22.57
CA ILE A 10 3.00 -7.40 -23.35
C ILE A 10 3.28 -7.29 -24.85
N ASP A 11 3.82 -6.17 -25.30
CA ASP A 11 4.16 -5.94 -26.72
C ASP A 11 5.23 -6.91 -27.20
N SER A 12 6.11 -7.39 -26.32
CA SER A 12 7.09 -8.42 -26.63
C SER A 12 6.53 -9.84 -26.64
N GLY A 13 5.23 -9.99 -26.39
CA GLY A 13 4.54 -11.29 -26.35
C GLY A 13 4.62 -12.02 -25.01
N ASP A 14 5.09 -11.36 -23.98
CA ASP A 14 5.14 -11.93 -22.63
C ASP A 14 3.76 -11.87 -21.96
N THR A 15 3.57 -12.75 -20.97
CA THR A 15 2.34 -12.81 -20.16
C THR A 15 2.66 -12.41 -18.73
N ILE A 16 1.96 -11.41 -18.22
CA ILE A 16 2.08 -10.96 -16.85
C ILE A 16 1.38 -11.96 -15.92
N LEU A 17 2.11 -12.54 -14.97
CA LEU A 17 1.58 -13.50 -14.00
C LEU A 17 1.15 -12.82 -12.71
N SER A 18 1.85 -11.79 -12.28
CA SER A 18 1.49 -11.00 -11.11
C SER A 18 2.10 -9.61 -11.17
N ILE A 19 1.45 -8.69 -10.48
CA ILE A 19 1.97 -7.34 -10.23
C ILE A 19 1.85 -7.12 -8.73
N SER A 20 2.92 -6.63 -8.11
CA SER A 20 2.88 -6.16 -6.74
C SER A 20 3.63 -4.84 -6.65
N GLY A 21 3.13 -3.94 -5.82
CA GLY A 21 3.74 -2.62 -5.77
C GLY A 21 3.35 -1.80 -4.56
N ILE A 22 4.10 -0.72 -4.38
CA ILE A 22 3.83 0.33 -3.41
C ILE A 22 3.60 1.60 -4.22
N PHE A 23 2.38 2.12 -4.17
CA PHE A 23 1.91 3.18 -5.05
C PHE A 23 1.50 4.45 -4.31
N SER A 24 1.84 4.57 -3.03
CA SER A 24 1.58 5.76 -2.23
C SER A 24 2.85 6.23 -1.53
N GLY A 25 3.29 7.45 -1.83
CA GLY A 25 4.41 8.07 -1.14
C GLY A 25 4.14 8.26 0.35
N THR A 26 2.94 8.67 0.71
CA THR A 26 2.53 8.85 2.10
C THR A 26 2.58 7.55 2.87
N LEU A 27 1.95 6.50 2.35
CA LEU A 27 1.93 5.19 3.01
C LEU A 27 3.33 4.57 3.06
N SER A 28 4.13 4.75 2.01
CA SER A 28 5.53 4.33 2.01
C SER A 28 6.30 5.00 3.15
N TRP A 29 6.18 6.32 3.28
CA TRP A 29 6.84 7.08 4.34
C TRP A 29 6.41 6.59 5.72
N LEU A 30 5.09 6.42 5.95
CA LEU A 30 4.57 5.98 7.23
C LEU A 30 5.15 4.62 7.66
N PHE A 31 5.15 3.64 6.78
CA PHE A 31 5.63 2.30 7.11
C PHE A 31 7.14 2.20 7.20
N LEU A 32 7.89 3.09 6.57
CA LEU A 32 9.34 3.19 6.77
C LEU A 32 9.67 3.85 8.12
N GLN A 33 8.86 4.79 8.58
CA GLN A 33 9.08 5.47 9.86
C GLN A 33 8.56 4.69 11.07
N PHE A 34 7.56 3.84 10.86
CA PHE A 34 6.88 3.17 11.98
C PHE A 34 7.74 2.05 12.56
N ASP A 35 8.34 2.32 13.72
CA ASP A 35 9.16 1.37 14.47
C ASP A 35 8.59 1.04 15.86
N GLY A 36 7.40 1.54 16.19
CA GLY A 36 6.75 1.35 17.48
C GLY A 36 7.16 2.33 18.57
N SER A 37 8.11 3.24 18.29
CA SER A 37 8.56 4.24 19.28
C SER A 37 7.52 5.31 19.56
N VAL A 38 6.67 5.60 18.57
CA VAL A 38 5.53 6.52 18.70
C VAL A 38 4.28 5.87 18.13
N PRO A 39 3.07 6.29 18.56
CA PRO A 39 1.84 5.77 17.98
C PRO A 39 1.76 6.02 16.47
N PHE A 40 1.12 5.10 15.75
CA PHE A 40 0.99 5.23 14.30
C PHE A 40 0.28 6.53 13.89
N THR A 41 -0.77 6.93 14.62
CA THR A 41 -1.49 8.19 14.35
C THR A 41 -0.64 9.42 14.57
N GLU A 42 0.37 9.37 15.43
CA GLU A 42 1.31 10.48 15.58
C GLU A 42 2.18 10.64 14.33
N LEU A 43 2.60 9.54 13.71
CA LEU A 43 3.30 9.59 12.43
C LEU A 43 2.38 10.14 11.32
N VAL A 44 1.12 9.75 11.33
CA VAL A 44 0.13 10.32 10.39
C VAL A 44 0.03 11.84 10.56
N ASP A 45 -0.03 12.31 11.81
CA ASP A 45 -0.07 13.74 12.10
C ASP A 45 1.20 14.45 11.61
N GLN A 46 2.38 13.86 11.85
CA GLN A 46 3.65 14.40 11.34
C GLN A 46 3.63 14.52 9.81
N ALA A 47 3.18 13.48 9.11
CA ALA A 47 3.05 13.50 7.65
C ALA A 47 2.10 14.60 7.20
N TRP A 48 0.98 14.75 7.89
CA TRP A 48 -0.02 15.79 7.60
C TRP A 48 0.57 17.19 7.79
N GLN A 49 1.26 17.43 8.89
CA GLN A 49 1.89 18.71 9.17
C GLN A 49 3.00 19.06 8.15
N GLN A 50 3.69 18.05 7.62
CA GLN A 50 4.73 18.23 6.61
C GLN A 50 4.17 18.37 5.19
N GLY A 51 2.86 18.28 5.01
CA GLY A 51 2.25 18.37 3.68
C GLY A 51 2.45 17.13 2.81
N LEU A 52 2.76 15.98 3.40
CA LEU A 52 2.96 14.72 2.67
C LEU A 52 1.65 14.01 2.34
N THR A 53 0.54 14.39 2.99
CA THR A 53 -0.77 13.79 2.78
C THR A 53 -1.66 14.68 1.93
N GLU A 54 -2.80 14.11 1.50
CA GLU A 54 -3.90 14.92 1.01
C GLU A 54 -4.41 15.86 2.12
N PRO A 55 -5.23 16.89 1.81
CA PRO A 55 -5.77 17.78 2.83
C PRO A 55 -6.45 17.05 3.99
N ASP A 56 -7.12 15.94 3.70
CA ASP A 56 -7.61 15.01 4.72
C ASP A 56 -6.75 13.74 4.68
N PRO A 57 -5.94 13.48 5.71
CA PRO A 57 -5.05 12.31 5.71
C PRO A 57 -5.79 10.97 5.66
N ARG A 58 -7.09 10.95 5.98
CA ARG A 58 -7.92 9.74 5.85
C ARG A 58 -8.05 9.30 4.40
N ASP A 59 -7.94 10.22 3.44
CA ASP A 59 -7.96 9.87 2.01
C ASP A 59 -6.78 8.98 1.66
N ASP A 60 -5.58 9.31 2.15
CA ASP A 60 -4.39 8.46 1.96
C ASP A 60 -4.55 7.10 2.65
N LEU A 61 -5.03 7.12 3.89
CA LEU A 61 -5.16 5.91 4.71
C LEU A 61 -6.26 4.96 4.22
N SER A 62 -7.19 5.46 3.41
CA SER A 62 -8.28 4.64 2.86
C SER A 62 -7.79 3.59 1.85
N GLY A 63 -6.65 3.82 1.23
CA GLY A 63 -6.10 2.93 0.20
C GLY A 63 -6.79 3.04 -1.17
N LYS A 64 -7.75 3.93 -1.32
CA LYS A 64 -8.51 4.05 -2.58
C LYS A 64 -7.66 4.48 -3.76
N ASP A 65 -6.71 5.40 -3.56
CA ASP A 65 -5.81 5.82 -4.63
C ASP A 65 -4.87 4.70 -5.06
N VAL A 66 -4.36 3.94 -4.10
CA VAL A 66 -3.54 2.75 -4.37
C VAL A 66 -4.34 1.73 -5.18
N MET A 67 -5.59 1.51 -4.80
CA MET A 67 -6.50 0.62 -5.52
C MET A 67 -6.70 1.07 -6.98
N ARG A 68 -6.92 2.36 -7.21
CA ARG A 68 -7.11 2.90 -8.58
C ARG A 68 -5.87 2.68 -9.43
N LYS A 69 -4.68 2.89 -8.86
CA LYS A 69 -3.40 2.65 -9.55
C LYS A 69 -3.22 1.18 -9.89
N LEU A 70 -3.58 0.28 -8.98
CA LEU A 70 -3.53 -1.15 -9.23
C LEU A 70 -4.46 -1.55 -10.38
N VAL A 71 -5.68 -1.04 -10.39
CA VAL A 71 -6.65 -1.30 -11.46
C VAL A 71 -6.11 -0.85 -12.82
N ILE A 72 -5.50 0.33 -12.88
CA ILE A 72 -4.89 0.85 -14.11
C ILE A 72 -3.81 -0.10 -14.60
N LEU A 73 -2.91 -0.54 -13.73
CA LEU A 73 -1.82 -1.45 -14.11
C LEU A 73 -2.34 -2.82 -14.54
N ALA A 74 -3.36 -3.35 -13.86
CA ALA A 74 -3.97 -4.63 -14.23
C ALA A 74 -4.60 -4.55 -15.62
N ARG A 75 -5.29 -3.47 -15.93
CA ARG A 75 -5.87 -3.23 -17.26
C ARG A 75 -4.80 -3.09 -18.33
N GLU A 76 -3.70 -2.40 -18.04
CA GLU A 76 -2.54 -2.31 -18.94
C GLU A 76 -1.94 -3.70 -19.22
N ALA A 77 -2.01 -4.60 -18.25
CA ALA A 77 -1.56 -5.98 -18.38
C ALA A 77 -2.57 -6.88 -19.13
N GLY A 78 -3.70 -6.32 -19.59
CA GLY A 78 -4.71 -7.04 -20.35
C GLY A 78 -5.79 -7.71 -19.51
N TYR A 79 -5.86 -7.43 -18.21
CA TYR A 79 -6.85 -7.99 -17.30
C TYR A 79 -8.02 -7.03 -17.10
N ASN A 80 -9.23 -7.56 -17.24
CA ASN A 80 -10.46 -6.77 -17.13
C ASN A 80 -10.93 -6.80 -15.67
N ILE A 81 -10.43 -5.87 -14.89
CA ILE A 81 -10.74 -5.78 -13.47
C ILE A 81 -11.45 -4.47 -13.14
N GLU A 82 -12.47 -4.56 -12.29
CA GLU A 82 -13.23 -3.40 -11.80
C GLU A 82 -12.80 -3.05 -10.37
N PRO A 83 -12.92 -1.77 -9.95
CA PRO A 83 -12.52 -1.36 -8.61
C PRO A 83 -13.17 -2.15 -7.48
N ASP A 84 -14.43 -2.56 -7.62
CA ASP A 84 -15.16 -3.33 -6.61
C ASP A 84 -14.68 -4.79 -6.46
N GLN A 85 -13.85 -5.25 -7.39
CA GLN A 85 -13.22 -6.56 -7.33
C GLN A 85 -11.91 -6.56 -6.54
N VAL A 86 -11.41 -5.39 -6.16
CA VAL A 86 -10.21 -5.25 -5.36
C VAL A 86 -10.57 -5.24 -3.88
N ARG A 87 -9.93 -6.13 -3.11
CA ARG A 87 -10.08 -6.14 -1.66
C ARG A 87 -9.15 -5.08 -1.07
N VAL A 88 -9.73 -4.02 -0.52
CA VAL A 88 -8.98 -2.89 0.05
C VAL A 88 -9.07 -2.91 1.56
N GLU A 89 -7.92 -2.95 2.22
CA GLU A 89 -7.82 -2.73 3.66
C GLU A 89 -7.65 -1.23 3.90
N SER A 90 -8.70 -0.58 4.39
CA SER A 90 -8.60 0.80 4.86
C SER A 90 -7.95 0.83 6.24
N LEU A 91 -7.03 1.78 6.46
CA LEU A 91 -6.44 2.02 7.78
C LEU A 91 -7.29 2.96 8.63
N VAL A 92 -8.37 3.50 8.07
CA VAL A 92 -9.30 4.35 8.84
C VAL A 92 -10.31 3.44 9.54
N PRO A 93 -10.37 3.45 10.89
CA PRO A 93 -11.42 2.71 11.60
C PRO A 93 -12.81 3.18 11.16
N ALA A 94 -13.78 2.26 11.11
CA ALA A 94 -15.12 2.57 10.63
C ALA A 94 -15.75 3.76 11.36
N HIS A 95 -15.56 3.85 12.69
CA HIS A 95 -16.09 4.96 13.49
C HIS A 95 -15.36 6.30 13.27
N CYS A 96 -14.28 6.31 12.49
CA CYS A 96 -13.52 7.52 12.14
C CYS A 96 -13.66 7.93 10.68
N GLU A 97 -14.47 7.22 9.89
CA GLU A 97 -14.68 7.55 8.47
C GLU A 97 -15.47 8.86 8.31
N GLY A 98 -16.43 9.10 9.18
CA GLY A 98 -17.17 10.36 9.24
C GLY A 98 -16.57 11.33 10.24
N GLY A 99 -17.20 12.50 10.35
CA GLY A 99 -16.76 13.53 11.27
C GLY A 99 -15.53 14.29 10.84
N SER A 100 -14.95 15.05 11.75
CA SER A 100 -13.79 15.89 11.48
C SER A 100 -12.48 15.10 11.47
N ILE A 101 -11.43 15.70 10.92
CA ILE A 101 -10.06 15.17 11.00
C ILE A 101 -9.63 15.05 12.47
N ASP A 102 -9.98 16.03 13.30
CA ASP A 102 -9.69 16.01 14.74
C ASP A 102 -10.33 14.80 15.41
N HIS A 103 -11.55 14.46 15.03
CA HIS A 103 -12.23 13.26 15.54
C HIS A 103 -11.43 11.98 15.28
N PHE A 104 -10.86 11.86 14.09
CA PHE A 104 -9.98 10.73 13.74
C PHE A 104 -8.78 10.66 14.68
N PHE A 105 -8.07 11.76 14.88
CA PHE A 105 -6.89 11.79 15.75
C PHE A 105 -7.22 11.54 17.23
N GLU A 106 -8.38 12.02 17.69
CA GLU A 106 -8.84 11.80 19.07
C GLU A 106 -9.30 10.37 19.33
N ASN A 107 -9.65 9.62 18.28
CA ASN A 107 -10.21 8.26 18.38
C ASN A 107 -9.32 7.22 17.66
N GLY A 108 -8.03 7.44 17.65
CA GLY A 108 -7.07 6.59 16.94
C GLY A 108 -6.53 5.40 17.74
N ASP A 109 -7.01 5.16 18.96
CA ASP A 109 -6.46 4.12 19.84
C ASP A 109 -6.56 2.72 19.25
N GLU A 110 -7.68 2.39 18.62
CA GLU A 110 -7.89 1.09 17.97
C GLU A 110 -6.86 0.86 16.86
N LEU A 111 -6.66 1.86 15.98
CA LEU A 111 -5.67 1.78 14.91
C LEU A 111 -4.27 1.63 15.48
N ASN A 112 -3.92 2.42 16.50
CA ASN A 112 -2.60 2.37 17.12
C ASN A 112 -2.32 1.00 17.73
N GLU A 113 -3.27 0.41 18.42
CA GLU A 113 -3.14 -0.92 19.01
C GLU A 113 -2.96 -1.99 17.94
N GLN A 114 -3.78 -1.97 16.89
CA GLN A 114 -3.67 -2.91 15.78
C GLN A 114 -2.31 -2.82 15.09
N MET A 115 -1.81 -1.62 14.87
CA MET A 115 -0.53 -1.43 14.18
C MET A 115 0.64 -1.92 15.01
N VAL A 116 0.65 -1.69 16.32
CA VAL A 116 1.68 -2.22 17.23
C VAL A 116 1.68 -3.75 17.23
N GLN A 117 0.50 -4.36 17.32
CA GLN A 117 0.37 -5.82 17.27
C GLN A 117 0.92 -6.41 15.97
N ARG A 118 0.60 -5.79 14.85
CA ARG A 118 1.11 -6.23 13.53
C ARG A 118 2.62 -6.05 13.40
N LEU A 119 3.16 -4.95 13.93
CA LEU A 119 4.60 -4.72 13.95
C LEU A 119 5.34 -5.77 14.78
N GLU A 120 4.85 -6.07 15.97
CA GLU A 120 5.43 -7.07 16.84
C GLU A 120 5.40 -8.47 16.21
N ALA A 121 4.27 -8.85 15.61
CA ALA A 121 4.13 -10.12 14.91
C ALA A 121 5.10 -10.22 13.72
N ALA A 122 5.26 -9.16 12.95
CA ALA A 122 6.22 -9.12 11.85
C ALA A 122 7.65 -9.28 12.35
N ARG A 123 8.02 -8.55 13.41
CA ARG A 123 9.37 -8.61 13.99
C ARG A 123 9.73 -9.99 14.52
N GLU A 124 8.80 -10.69 15.13
CA GLU A 124 9.01 -12.07 15.60
C GLU A 124 9.40 -13.00 14.45
N MET A 125 8.94 -12.71 13.23
CA MET A 125 9.25 -13.48 12.02
C MET A 125 10.40 -12.91 11.22
N GLY A 126 11.05 -11.82 11.69
CA GLY A 126 12.11 -11.15 10.94
C GLY A 126 11.61 -10.40 9.72
N LEU A 127 10.35 -9.99 9.71
CA LEU A 127 9.70 -9.31 8.59
C LEU A 127 9.48 -7.83 8.88
N VAL A 128 9.22 -7.06 7.83
CA VAL A 128 8.87 -5.64 7.91
C VAL A 128 7.48 -5.38 7.32
N LEU A 129 6.81 -4.34 7.79
CA LEU A 129 5.48 -3.98 7.32
C LEU A 129 5.55 -3.01 6.14
N ARG A 130 4.74 -3.27 5.12
CA ARG A 130 4.55 -2.38 3.97
C ARG A 130 3.08 -2.35 3.58
N TYR A 131 2.64 -1.26 2.97
CA TYR A 131 1.30 -1.17 2.38
C TYR A 131 1.41 -1.51 0.90
N VAL A 132 0.85 -2.64 0.50
CA VAL A 132 1.14 -3.29 -0.78
C VAL A 132 -0.14 -3.46 -1.59
N ALA A 133 -0.05 -3.22 -2.89
CA ALA A 133 -1.05 -3.61 -3.86
C ALA A 133 -0.59 -4.87 -4.58
N ARG A 134 -1.47 -5.86 -4.72
CA ARG A 134 -1.18 -7.12 -5.41
C ARG A 134 -2.30 -7.51 -6.37
N PHE A 135 -1.88 -8.01 -7.51
CA PHE A 135 -2.76 -8.58 -8.51
C PHE A 135 -2.10 -9.82 -9.10
N ASP A 136 -2.86 -10.90 -9.30
CA ASP A 136 -2.35 -12.11 -9.94
C ASP A 136 -3.16 -12.49 -11.19
N ALA A 137 -2.64 -13.45 -11.96
CA ALA A 137 -3.26 -13.91 -13.20
C ALA A 137 -4.62 -14.60 -12.99
N ASN A 138 -4.96 -14.98 -11.75
CA ASN A 138 -6.26 -15.55 -11.40
C ASN A 138 -7.31 -14.46 -11.11
N GLY A 139 -6.95 -13.20 -11.26
CA GLY A 139 -7.84 -12.07 -11.04
C GLY A 139 -8.00 -11.69 -9.57
N LYS A 140 -7.17 -12.24 -8.67
CA LYS A 140 -7.15 -11.82 -7.28
C LYS A 140 -6.41 -10.51 -7.14
N ALA A 141 -7.07 -9.53 -6.56
CA ALA A 141 -6.52 -8.20 -6.37
C ALA A 141 -6.76 -7.74 -4.94
N ARG A 142 -5.72 -7.25 -4.29
CA ARG A 142 -5.82 -6.73 -2.92
C ARG A 142 -4.87 -5.57 -2.68
N VAL A 143 -5.24 -4.73 -1.74
CA VAL A 143 -4.48 -3.58 -1.27
C VAL A 143 -4.53 -3.60 0.24
N GLY A 144 -3.39 -3.58 0.91
CA GLY A 144 -3.36 -3.60 2.37
C GLY A 144 -1.97 -3.75 2.96
N VAL A 145 -1.92 -3.81 4.27
CA VAL A 145 -0.67 -4.00 5.02
C VAL A 145 -0.22 -5.45 4.92
N GLU A 146 1.05 -5.65 4.60
CA GLU A 146 1.66 -6.97 4.54
C GLU A 146 3.00 -6.97 5.26
N ALA A 147 3.32 -8.12 5.86
CA ALA A 147 4.65 -8.39 6.38
C ALA A 147 5.48 -9.01 5.25
N VAL A 148 6.59 -8.38 4.91
CA VAL A 148 7.46 -8.81 3.82
C VAL A 148 8.88 -9.00 4.33
N ARG A 149 9.67 -9.83 3.62
CA ARG A 149 11.07 -10.05 3.96
C ARG A 149 11.88 -8.77 3.75
N GLU A 150 12.89 -8.54 4.58
CA GLU A 150 13.76 -7.36 4.46
C GLU A 150 14.51 -7.33 3.12
N ASP A 151 14.79 -8.50 2.54
CA ASP A 151 15.46 -8.60 1.23
C ASP A 151 14.50 -8.55 0.04
N HIS A 152 13.19 -8.43 0.29
CA HIS A 152 12.20 -8.28 -0.77
C HIS A 152 12.35 -6.91 -1.45
N PRO A 153 12.18 -6.83 -2.80
CA PRO A 153 12.29 -5.54 -3.50
C PRO A 153 11.39 -4.44 -2.96
N LEU A 154 10.23 -4.79 -2.41
CA LEU A 154 9.30 -3.82 -1.82
C LEU A 154 9.70 -3.34 -0.43
N ALA A 155 10.67 -3.97 0.22
CA ALA A 155 11.11 -3.60 1.56
C ALA A 155 12.16 -2.48 1.57
N ALA A 156 12.99 -2.41 0.53
CA ALA A 156 14.16 -1.52 0.46
C ALA A 156 13.83 -0.16 -0.16
N LEU A 157 12.65 0.41 0.14
CA LEU A 157 12.19 1.66 -0.44
C LEU A 157 12.76 2.87 0.26
N LEU A 158 13.03 3.92 -0.51
CA LEU A 158 13.21 5.26 0.02
C LEU A 158 11.84 5.88 0.30
N PRO A 159 11.73 6.79 1.29
CA PRO A 159 10.48 7.51 1.54
C PRO A 159 9.95 8.19 0.28
N CYS A 160 8.65 8.08 0.05
CA CYS A 160 7.93 8.69 -1.08
C CYS A 160 8.19 8.06 -2.45
N ASP A 161 8.92 6.95 -2.53
CA ASP A 161 9.09 6.22 -3.78
C ASP A 161 7.87 5.35 -4.10
N ASN A 162 7.56 5.27 -5.40
CA ASN A 162 6.64 4.29 -5.94
C ASN A 162 7.44 3.18 -6.60
N VAL A 163 7.28 1.95 -6.13
CA VAL A 163 7.99 0.78 -6.66
C VAL A 163 6.98 -0.35 -6.90
N PHE A 164 7.22 -1.11 -7.93
CA PHE A 164 6.43 -2.30 -8.19
C PHE A 164 7.32 -3.42 -8.71
N ALA A 165 6.89 -4.66 -8.47
CA ALA A 165 7.50 -5.86 -8.98
C ALA A 165 6.53 -6.54 -9.93
N ILE A 166 7.04 -6.95 -11.09
CA ILE A 166 6.27 -7.69 -12.09
C ILE A 166 6.84 -9.09 -12.17
N GLU A 167 5.98 -10.10 -12.00
CA GLU A 167 6.30 -11.46 -12.35
C GLU A 167 5.61 -11.80 -13.66
N SER A 168 6.40 -12.19 -14.65
CA SER A 168 5.89 -12.54 -15.96
C SER A 168 6.29 -13.98 -16.31
N ARG A 169 5.76 -14.47 -17.42
CA ARG A 169 6.07 -15.82 -17.92
C ARG A 169 7.55 -15.98 -18.24
N TRP A 170 8.22 -14.93 -18.72
CA TRP A 170 9.60 -14.94 -19.19
C TRP A 170 10.58 -14.34 -18.18
N TYR A 171 10.11 -13.45 -17.31
CA TYR A 171 10.91 -12.70 -16.36
C TYR A 171 10.33 -12.81 -14.95
N ARG A 172 11.20 -13.02 -13.98
CA ARG A 172 10.85 -13.07 -12.56
C ARG A 172 11.69 -12.09 -11.75
#